data_de1f64eeb770161c4ce301676b6de691
#
_entry.id   de1f64eeb770161c4ce301676b6de691
#
_cell.length_a   1.000
_cell.length_b   1.000
_cell.length_c   1.000
_cell.angle_alpha   90.00
_cell.angle_beta   90.00
_cell.angle_gamma   90.00
#
_symmetry.space_group_name_H-M   'P 1'
#
loop_
_entity.id
_entity.type
_entity.pdbx_description
1 polymer ?
#
loop_
_entity_poly.entity_id
_entity_poly.type
_entity_poly.pdbx_seq_one_letter_code
_entity_poly.pdbx_strand_id
1 'polypeptide(L)'
;MRLLSLLTVLALSVPADLFDLASARLGPGLPEGWKVRAVRGQRAPDLEVRNDGEGQVLRIHGAGRAAWFYRELSPRLEESSGRLRWSWRVLETPADADMRSERLDDSPIRLYVVFGKPGIFGNAARIIFYTFGDSEPAGFERASLVSDKLYVIRVAGVDDRARWREHSVDPFADYRRIWQRTPPSITAVGVMQDTDQTRGQATAEIRRLEWIVP
;
A
#
# COMPACT_ATOMS: atom_id res chain seq x y z
N MET A 1 23.80 -17.40 49.24
CA MET A 1 22.80 -17.49 48.16
C MET A 1 22.74 -16.13 47.51
N ARG A 2 23.38 -15.94 46.36
CA ARG A 2 23.33 -14.67 45.58
C ARG A 2 22.22 -14.79 44.53
N LEU A 3 21.16 -13.99 44.65
CA LEU A 3 20.17 -13.83 43.57
C LEU A 3 20.81 -13.07 42.43
N LEU A 4 20.97 -13.71 41.27
CA LEU A 4 21.23 -13.05 40.01
C LEU A 4 19.89 -12.50 39.50
N SER A 5 19.70 -11.17 39.55
CA SER A 5 18.63 -10.51 38.83
C SER A 5 18.95 -10.49 37.34
N LEU A 6 18.21 -11.26 36.56
CA LEU A 6 18.23 -11.17 35.09
C LEU A 6 17.49 -9.90 34.69
N LEU A 7 18.24 -8.86 34.29
CA LEU A 7 17.64 -7.71 33.59
C LEU A 7 17.32 -8.15 32.15
N THR A 8 16.04 -8.38 31.88
CA THR A 8 15.56 -8.55 30.50
C THR A 8 15.53 -7.16 29.86
N VAL A 9 16.52 -6.86 29.03
CA VAL A 9 16.50 -5.66 28.18
C VAL A 9 15.47 -5.93 27.07
N LEU A 10 14.30 -5.30 27.16
CA LEU A 10 13.38 -5.22 26.03
C LEU A 10 14.05 -4.34 24.96
N ALA A 11 14.52 -4.95 23.90
CA ALA A 11 14.98 -4.22 22.72
C ALA A 11 13.71 -3.62 22.07
N LEU A 12 13.50 -2.30 22.21
CA LEU A 12 12.52 -1.57 21.44
C LEU A 12 12.97 -1.59 19.96
N SER A 13 12.31 -2.40 19.14
CA SER A 13 12.60 -2.39 17.70
C SER A 13 12.10 -1.07 17.11
N VAL A 14 13.00 -0.32 16.48
CA VAL A 14 12.64 0.90 15.75
C VAL A 14 11.98 0.49 14.45
N PRO A 15 10.76 0.99 14.15
CA PRO A 15 10.11 0.71 12.86
C PRO A 15 11.00 1.17 11.70
N ALA A 16 11.11 0.36 10.66
CA ALA A 16 11.76 0.78 9.41
C ALA A 16 10.79 1.63 8.61
N ASP A 17 11.07 2.92 8.45
CA ASP A 17 10.32 3.81 7.57
C ASP A 17 10.59 3.45 6.11
N LEU A 18 9.56 3.02 5.40
CA LEU A 18 9.63 2.63 3.99
C LEU A 18 9.25 3.80 3.07
N PHE A 19 8.74 4.91 3.60
CA PHE A 19 8.22 6.01 2.81
C PHE A 19 9.12 7.24 2.82
N ASP A 20 9.75 7.52 3.96
CA ASP A 20 10.66 8.64 4.17
C ASP A 20 10.06 10.01 3.78
N LEU A 21 8.79 10.19 4.14
CA LEU A 21 8.09 11.44 3.86
C LEU A 21 8.66 12.62 4.65
N ALA A 22 9.15 12.38 5.86
CA ALA A 22 9.64 13.44 6.74
C ALA A 22 10.83 14.21 6.15
N SER A 23 11.66 13.55 5.32
CA SER A 23 12.79 14.15 4.61
C SER A 23 12.44 14.63 3.21
N ALA A 24 11.25 14.31 2.71
CA ALA A 24 10.86 14.61 1.33
C ALA A 24 10.70 16.13 1.10
N ARG A 25 11.07 16.57 -0.11
CA ARG A 25 10.86 17.97 -0.51
C ARG A 25 9.38 18.25 -0.71
N LEU A 26 8.87 19.33 -0.11
CA LEU A 26 7.50 19.81 -0.37
C LEU A 26 7.31 20.23 -1.82
N GLY A 27 6.13 19.95 -2.36
CA GLY A 27 5.73 20.26 -3.73
C GLY A 27 5.48 19.04 -4.61
N PRO A 28 5.36 19.21 -5.92
CA PRO A 28 5.06 18.12 -6.85
C PRO A 28 6.14 17.05 -6.87
N GLY A 29 5.72 15.77 -6.86
CA GLY A 29 6.61 14.62 -6.99
C GLY A 29 6.46 13.57 -5.88
N LEU A 30 7.46 12.70 -5.80
CA LEU A 30 7.56 11.59 -4.83
C LEU A 30 8.76 11.79 -3.92
N PRO A 31 8.77 11.14 -2.74
CA PRO A 31 9.96 11.03 -1.91
C PRO A 31 11.12 10.36 -2.66
N GLU A 32 12.34 10.58 -2.20
CA GLU A 32 13.53 9.98 -2.79
C GLU A 32 13.46 8.45 -2.80
N GLY A 33 13.97 7.83 -3.86
CA GLY A 33 13.96 6.37 -4.06
C GLY A 33 12.63 5.80 -4.53
N TRP A 34 11.56 6.60 -4.59
CA TRP A 34 10.27 6.19 -5.16
C TRP A 34 10.25 6.43 -6.67
N LYS A 35 9.55 5.56 -7.38
CA LYS A 35 9.41 5.57 -8.85
C LYS A 35 7.95 5.60 -9.25
N VAL A 36 7.65 6.17 -10.43
CA VAL A 36 6.32 6.17 -11.05
C VAL A 36 6.32 5.25 -12.25
N ARG A 37 5.26 4.46 -12.40
CA ARG A 37 4.95 3.73 -13.62
C ARG A 37 3.47 3.89 -13.94
N ALA A 38 3.15 4.65 -14.96
CA ALA A 38 1.78 4.74 -15.46
C ALA A 38 1.28 3.37 -15.95
N VAL A 39 0.00 3.10 -15.77
CA VAL A 39 -0.67 1.96 -16.41
C VAL A 39 -0.64 2.20 -17.93
N ARG A 40 -0.49 1.12 -18.71
CA ARG A 40 -0.36 1.23 -20.16
C ARG A 40 -1.54 1.97 -20.77
N GLY A 41 -1.25 3.05 -21.50
CA GLY A 41 -2.26 3.90 -22.13
C GLY A 41 -2.88 4.96 -21.23
N GLN A 42 -2.47 5.01 -19.95
CA GLN A 42 -2.99 5.96 -18.97
C GLN A 42 -1.96 7.04 -18.62
N ARG A 43 -2.43 8.15 -18.05
CA ARG A 43 -1.59 9.17 -17.43
C ARG A 43 -1.47 8.88 -15.93
N ALA A 44 -0.35 9.20 -15.34
CA ALA A 44 -0.20 9.15 -13.89
C ALA A 44 -1.06 10.24 -13.22
N PRO A 45 -1.65 9.95 -12.04
CA PRO A 45 -2.20 10.96 -11.16
C PRO A 45 -1.18 12.02 -10.78
N ASP A 46 -1.65 13.19 -10.39
CA ASP A 46 -0.83 14.25 -9.85
C ASP A 46 -0.42 13.91 -8.41
N LEU A 47 0.84 14.18 -8.09
CA LEU A 47 1.48 13.83 -6.82
C LEU A 47 2.02 15.10 -6.19
N GLU A 48 1.78 15.26 -4.90
CA GLU A 48 2.30 16.39 -4.12
C GLU A 48 2.66 15.96 -2.71
N VAL A 49 3.89 16.23 -2.30
CA VAL A 49 4.29 16.17 -0.89
C VAL A 49 3.91 17.51 -0.24
N ARG A 50 3.05 17.45 0.77
CA ARG A 50 2.54 18.65 1.45
C ARG A 50 2.54 18.48 2.97
N ASN A 51 2.48 19.58 3.70
CA ASN A 51 2.26 19.58 5.14
C ASN A 51 0.76 19.72 5.43
N ASP A 52 0.19 18.84 6.26
CA ASP A 52 -1.23 18.87 6.65
C ASP A 52 -1.48 19.45 8.05
N GLY A 53 -0.44 19.96 8.70
CA GLY A 53 -0.47 20.50 10.06
C GLY A 53 -0.02 19.50 11.14
N GLU A 54 -0.05 18.20 10.84
CA GLU A 54 0.45 17.14 11.73
C GLU A 54 1.76 16.50 11.21
N GLY A 55 2.14 16.82 9.97
CA GLY A 55 3.36 16.32 9.32
C GLY A 55 3.27 16.33 7.81
N GLN A 56 4.23 15.67 7.18
CA GLN A 56 4.23 15.55 5.72
C GLN A 56 3.36 14.38 5.26
N VAL A 57 2.61 14.60 4.19
CA VAL A 57 1.76 13.62 3.52
C VAL A 57 2.04 13.62 2.02
N LEU A 58 1.95 12.46 1.38
CA LEU A 58 1.84 12.38 -0.07
C LEU A 58 0.37 12.41 -0.46
N ARG A 59 -0.04 13.45 -1.18
CA ARG A 59 -1.34 13.56 -1.81
C ARG A 59 -1.28 13.02 -3.23
N ILE A 60 -2.27 12.22 -3.58
CA ILE A 60 -2.45 11.60 -4.90
C ILE A 60 -3.81 12.04 -5.41
N HIS A 61 -3.86 12.67 -6.59
CA HIS A 61 -5.09 13.19 -7.17
C HIS A 61 -5.15 12.90 -8.66
N GLY A 62 -6.28 12.35 -9.12
CA GLY A 62 -6.47 12.05 -10.53
C GLY A 62 -7.93 11.84 -10.92
N ALA A 63 -8.21 12.06 -12.21
CA ALA A 63 -9.48 11.72 -12.84
C ALA A 63 -9.20 11.00 -14.15
N GLY A 64 -9.73 9.78 -14.31
CA GLY A 64 -9.44 8.92 -15.46
C GLY A 64 -7.95 8.61 -15.61
N ARG A 65 -7.25 8.36 -14.51
CA ARG A 65 -5.80 8.14 -14.46
C ARG A 65 -5.45 6.90 -13.66
N ALA A 66 -4.31 6.26 -13.98
CA ALA A 66 -3.84 5.11 -13.23
C ALA A 66 -2.32 5.02 -13.25
N ALA A 67 -1.71 4.81 -12.07
CA ALA A 67 -0.28 4.59 -11.95
C ALA A 67 0.09 3.83 -10.67
N TRP A 68 1.22 3.16 -10.78
CA TRP A 68 1.95 2.52 -9.71
C TRP A 68 3.02 3.47 -9.20
N PHE A 69 3.09 3.69 -7.90
CA PHE A 69 4.14 4.43 -7.20
C PHE A 69 4.83 3.42 -6.29
N TYR A 70 6.13 3.21 -6.44
CA TYR A 70 6.81 2.12 -5.75
C TYR A 70 8.24 2.43 -5.36
N ARG A 71 8.68 1.72 -4.33
CA ARG A 71 10.07 1.66 -3.89
C ARG A 71 10.53 0.21 -3.87
N GLU A 72 11.64 -0.07 -4.53
CA GLU A 72 12.35 -1.34 -4.39
C GLU A 72 13.07 -1.38 -3.05
N LEU A 73 13.00 -2.50 -2.36
CA LEU A 73 13.56 -2.66 -1.03
C LEU A 73 14.98 -3.23 -1.07
N SER A 74 15.89 -2.55 -0.38
CA SER A 74 17.25 -3.01 -0.14
C SER A 74 17.67 -2.60 1.28
N PRO A 75 17.80 -3.55 2.22
CA PRO A 75 17.55 -4.98 2.06
C PRO A 75 16.07 -5.31 1.82
N ARG A 76 15.80 -6.50 1.29
CA ARG A 76 14.44 -7.05 1.16
C ARG A 76 13.89 -7.37 2.54
N LEU A 77 12.56 -7.42 2.65
CA LEU A 77 11.93 -7.93 3.86
C LEU A 77 11.80 -9.44 3.76
N GLU A 78 12.47 -10.12 4.65
CA GLU A 78 12.37 -11.58 4.77
C GLU A 78 11.18 -11.97 5.66
N GLU A 79 10.73 -13.21 5.54
CA GLU A 79 9.68 -13.74 6.40
C GLU A 79 10.07 -13.62 7.87
N SER A 80 9.27 -12.88 8.60
CA SER A 80 9.45 -12.63 10.03
C SER A 80 8.07 -12.42 10.68
N SER A 81 8.04 -12.23 11.98
CA SER A 81 6.83 -11.80 12.69
C SER A 81 6.50 -10.30 12.48
N GLY A 82 7.16 -9.65 11.53
CA GLY A 82 6.94 -8.23 11.23
C GLY A 82 5.58 -7.94 10.65
N ARG A 83 5.16 -6.69 10.80
CA ARG A 83 3.89 -6.17 10.29
C ARG A 83 4.12 -4.94 9.44
N LEU A 84 3.38 -4.84 8.35
CA LEU A 84 3.28 -3.63 7.55
C LEU A 84 2.23 -2.73 8.18
N ARG A 85 2.63 -1.50 8.53
CA ARG A 85 1.74 -0.48 9.09
C ARG A 85 1.74 0.76 8.22
N TRP A 86 0.57 1.34 7.98
CA TRP A 86 0.43 2.60 7.23
C TRP A 86 -0.75 3.41 7.73
N SER A 87 -0.78 4.69 7.36
CA SER A 87 -1.89 5.58 7.64
C SER A 87 -2.26 6.35 6.38
N TRP A 88 -3.53 6.31 6.00
CA TRP A 88 -4.07 7.04 4.86
C TRP A 88 -5.41 7.71 5.17
N ARG A 89 -5.78 8.64 4.30
CA ARG A 89 -7.07 9.30 4.29
C ARG A 89 -7.56 9.42 2.83
N VAL A 90 -8.79 9.01 2.55
CA VAL A 90 -9.44 9.17 1.26
C VAL A 90 -10.41 10.34 1.35
N LEU A 91 -10.24 11.33 0.49
CA LEU A 91 -11.07 12.55 0.42
C LEU A 91 -12.16 12.43 -0.65
N GLU A 92 -11.82 11.81 -1.79
CA GLU A 92 -12.73 11.53 -2.90
C GLU A 92 -12.54 10.11 -3.41
N THR A 93 -13.63 9.47 -3.81
CA THR A 93 -13.66 8.14 -4.43
C THR A 93 -14.22 8.25 -5.84
N PRO A 94 -13.77 7.42 -6.79
CA PRO A 94 -14.42 7.34 -8.10
C PRO A 94 -15.87 6.93 -7.92
N ALA A 95 -16.80 7.61 -8.58
CA ALA A 95 -18.19 7.23 -8.56
C ALA A 95 -18.38 5.84 -9.18
N ASP A 96 -19.28 5.04 -8.61
CA ASP A 96 -19.66 3.70 -9.08
C ASP A 96 -18.51 2.67 -9.09
N ALA A 97 -17.39 2.93 -8.42
CA ALA A 97 -16.31 1.96 -8.30
C ALA A 97 -16.78 0.67 -7.60
N ASP A 98 -16.47 -0.47 -8.20
CA ASP A 98 -16.84 -1.79 -7.69
C ASP A 98 -15.79 -2.83 -8.10
N MET A 99 -14.99 -3.27 -7.14
CA MET A 99 -13.93 -4.27 -7.36
C MET A 99 -14.47 -5.64 -7.78
N ARG A 100 -15.78 -5.89 -7.72
CA ARG A 100 -16.41 -7.13 -8.21
C ARG A 100 -16.52 -7.15 -9.73
N SER A 101 -16.40 -6.00 -10.39
CA SER A 101 -16.54 -5.83 -11.84
C SER A 101 -15.24 -5.31 -12.46
N GLU A 102 -14.71 -6.00 -13.48
CA GLU A 102 -13.51 -5.56 -14.21
C GLU A 102 -13.67 -4.15 -14.82
N ARG A 103 -14.88 -3.78 -15.20
CA ARG A 103 -15.17 -2.46 -15.80
C ARG A 103 -15.27 -1.33 -14.79
N LEU A 104 -15.34 -1.65 -13.51
CA LEU A 104 -15.52 -0.70 -12.40
C LEU A 104 -14.43 -0.89 -11.33
N ASP A 105 -13.36 -1.67 -11.62
CA ASP A 105 -12.28 -2.02 -10.67
C ASP A 105 -11.36 -0.82 -10.41
N ASP A 106 -11.95 0.30 -10.03
CA ASP A 106 -11.25 1.51 -9.61
C ASP A 106 -11.08 1.57 -8.09
N SER A 107 -10.08 2.31 -7.65
CA SER A 107 -9.86 2.58 -6.24
C SER A 107 -9.09 3.89 -6.05
N PRO A 108 -9.48 4.73 -5.07
CA PRO A 108 -8.79 5.98 -4.78
C PRO A 108 -7.37 5.75 -4.27
N ILE A 109 -7.13 4.62 -3.60
CA ILE A 109 -5.81 4.23 -3.11
C ILE A 109 -5.77 2.72 -2.83
N ARG A 110 -4.67 2.10 -3.27
CA ARG A 110 -4.28 0.73 -2.92
C ARG A 110 -2.85 0.77 -2.42
N LEU A 111 -2.58 0.24 -1.24
CA LEU A 111 -1.23 -0.09 -0.82
C LEU A 111 -0.93 -1.49 -1.32
N TYR A 112 0.28 -1.76 -1.78
CA TYR A 112 0.65 -3.10 -2.25
C TYR A 112 2.04 -3.52 -1.86
N VAL A 113 2.22 -4.84 -1.78
CA VAL A 113 3.50 -5.51 -1.55
C VAL A 113 3.79 -6.47 -2.67
N VAL A 114 5.05 -6.52 -3.10
CA VAL A 114 5.53 -7.39 -4.18
C VAL A 114 6.41 -8.48 -3.61
N PHE A 115 6.00 -9.72 -3.79
CA PHE A 115 6.74 -10.90 -3.39
C PHE A 115 7.51 -11.50 -4.56
N GLY A 116 8.73 -11.96 -4.29
CA GLY A 116 9.54 -12.72 -5.24
C GLY A 116 10.57 -11.90 -6.01
N LYS A 117 10.81 -12.23 -7.29
CA LYS A 117 11.91 -11.60 -8.06
C LYS A 117 11.75 -10.10 -8.15
N PRO A 118 12.86 -9.34 -8.07
CA PRO A 118 12.83 -7.89 -8.24
C PRO A 118 12.21 -7.49 -9.59
N GLY A 119 11.44 -6.42 -9.54
CA GLY A 119 10.69 -5.93 -10.70
C GLY A 119 9.21 -6.27 -10.56
N ILE A 120 8.37 -5.25 -10.40
CA ILE A 120 6.91 -5.34 -10.16
C ILE A 120 6.21 -6.22 -11.19
N PHE A 121 6.83 -6.43 -12.35
CA PHE A 121 6.23 -7.10 -13.50
C PHE A 121 7.00 -8.35 -13.95
N GLY A 122 7.91 -8.86 -13.11
CA GLY A 122 8.53 -10.17 -13.37
C GLY A 122 7.49 -11.29 -13.35
N ASN A 123 7.57 -12.24 -14.28
CA ASN A 123 6.61 -13.36 -14.40
C ASN A 123 6.46 -14.23 -13.14
N ALA A 124 7.34 -14.09 -12.16
CA ALA A 124 7.31 -14.84 -10.90
C ALA A 124 6.82 -14.01 -9.70
N ALA A 125 6.62 -12.70 -9.84
CA ALA A 125 6.16 -11.85 -8.74
C ALA A 125 4.67 -12.11 -8.45
N ARG A 126 4.31 -12.07 -7.14
CA ARG A 126 2.93 -12.02 -6.66
C ARG A 126 2.71 -10.73 -5.91
N ILE A 127 1.53 -10.16 -6.01
CA ILE A 127 1.22 -8.87 -5.43
C ILE A 127 -0.06 -9.00 -4.59
N ILE A 128 -0.02 -8.52 -3.35
CA ILE A 128 -1.20 -8.30 -2.53
C ILE A 128 -1.48 -6.81 -2.49
N PHE A 129 -2.71 -6.44 -2.83
CA PHE A 129 -3.24 -5.09 -2.67
C PHE A 129 -4.10 -5.03 -1.41
N TYR A 130 -3.80 -4.08 -0.55
CA TYR A 130 -4.68 -3.62 0.52
C TYR A 130 -5.36 -2.36 0.03
N THR A 131 -6.67 -2.40 -0.14
CA THR A 131 -7.39 -1.39 -0.91
C THR A 131 -8.47 -0.69 -0.12
N PHE A 132 -8.73 0.56 -0.49
CA PHE A 132 -9.93 1.26 -0.13
C PHE A 132 -11.01 0.89 -1.16
N GLY A 133 -12.11 0.30 -0.70
CA GLY A 133 -13.26 -0.08 -1.54
C GLY A 133 -14.41 0.90 -1.40
N ASP A 134 -15.37 0.82 -2.28
CA ASP A 134 -16.55 1.67 -2.26
C ASP A 134 -17.82 0.86 -1.96
N SER A 135 -18.29 0.08 -2.89
CA SER A 135 -19.57 -0.66 -2.80
C SER A 135 -19.44 -2.09 -2.27
N GLU A 136 -18.23 -2.60 -2.08
CA GLU A 136 -18.04 -3.95 -1.58
C GLU A 136 -18.25 -4.04 -0.06
N PRO A 137 -18.65 -5.19 0.47
CA PRO A 137 -18.78 -5.38 1.92
C PRO A 137 -17.42 -5.32 2.61
N ALA A 138 -17.41 -4.97 3.90
CA ALA A 138 -16.21 -5.03 4.73
C ALA A 138 -15.61 -6.43 4.70
N GLY A 139 -14.27 -6.53 4.60
CA GLY A 139 -13.56 -7.81 4.50
C GLY A 139 -13.66 -8.49 3.15
N PHE A 140 -14.19 -7.83 2.12
CA PHE A 140 -14.19 -8.36 0.76
C PHE A 140 -12.76 -8.60 0.27
N GLU A 141 -12.53 -9.78 -0.30
CA GLU A 141 -11.25 -10.12 -0.91
C GLU A 141 -11.42 -11.08 -2.08
N ARG A 142 -10.50 -11.02 -3.05
CA ARG A 142 -10.49 -11.90 -4.21
C ARG A 142 -9.17 -11.91 -4.96
N ALA A 143 -8.94 -12.94 -5.78
CA ALA A 143 -7.96 -12.83 -6.86
C ALA A 143 -8.36 -11.70 -7.83
N SER A 144 -7.37 -10.99 -8.38
CA SER A 144 -7.64 -9.99 -9.41
C SER A 144 -8.30 -10.63 -10.63
N LEU A 145 -9.20 -9.87 -11.29
CA LEU A 145 -9.87 -10.33 -12.50
C LEU A 145 -8.92 -10.47 -13.70
N VAL A 146 -7.74 -9.82 -13.62
CA VAL A 146 -6.75 -9.83 -14.71
C VAL A 146 -5.60 -10.81 -14.50
N SER A 147 -5.40 -11.33 -13.28
CA SER A 147 -4.29 -12.26 -12.99
C SER A 147 -4.47 -12.96 -11.63
N ASP A 148 -4.20 -14.26 -11.60
CA ASP A 148 -4.14 -15.08 -10.37
C ASP A 148 -2.92 -14.78 -9.47
N LYS A 149 -1.99 -13.99 -9.96
CA LYS A 149 -0.81 -13.51 -9.23
C LYS A 149 -1.07 -12.22 -8.45
N LEU A 150 -2.20 -11.59 -8.69
CA LEU A 150 -2.64 -10.37 -8.03
C LEU A 150 -3.82 -10.71 -7.13
N TYR A 151 -3.80 -10.24 -5.90
CA TYR A 151 -4.87 -10.46 -4.93
C TYR A 151 -5.25 -9.15 -4.26
N VAL A 152 -6.54 -8.92 -4.07
CA VAL A 152 -7.10 -7.68 -3.54
C VAL A 152 -7.80 -7.98 -2.22
N ILE A 153 -7.49 -7.20 -1.19
CA ILE A 153 -8.09 -7.26 0.16
C ILE A 153 -8.62 -5.87 0.50
N ARG A 154 -9.93 -5.75 0.70
CA ARG A 154 -10.54 -4.49 1.16
C ARG A 154 -10.29 -4.28 2.65
N VAL A 155 -9.55 -3.23 3.00
CA VAL A 155 -9.21 -2.89 4.40
C VAL A 155 -9.93 -1.64 4.91
N ALA A 156 -10.49 -0.82 4.02
CA ALA A 156 -11.27 0.38 4.35
C ALA A 156 -12.35 0.63 3.29
N GLY A 157 -13.27 1.54 3.55
CA GLY A 157 -14.35 1.88 2.64
C GLY A 157 -14.95 3.25 2.89
N VAL A 158 -16.06 3.56 2.21
CA VAL A 158 -16.72 4.89 2.21
C VAL A 158 -17.06 5.42 3.60
N ASP A 159 -17.36 4.56 4.56
CA ASP A 159 -17.60 4.96 5.95
C ASP A 159 -16.35 5.56 6.63
N ASP A 160 -15.18 5.29 6.06
CA ASP A 160 -13.89 5.80 6.51
C ASP A 160 -13.45 7.08 5.78
N ARG A 161 -14.24 7.56 4.82
CA ARG A 161 -13.91 8.74 4.02
C ARG A 161 -13.66 9.98 4.89
N ALA A 162 -12.71 10.78 4.45
CA ALA A 162 -12.22 12.00 5.11
C ALA A 162 -11.62 11.81 6.52
N ARG A 163 -11.40 10.56 6.96
CA ARG A 163 -10.77 10.24 8.24
C ARG A 163 -9.42 9.59 8.03
N TRP A 164 -8.44 9.94 8.83
CA TRP A 164 -7.19 9.18 8.92
C TRP A 164 -7.49 7.80 9.50
N ARG A 165 -7.05 6.77 8.78
CA ARG A 165 -7.14 5.37 9.21
C ARG A 165 -5.75 4.77 9.25
N GLU A 166 -5.45 4.11 10.35
CA GLU A 166 -4.24 3.32 10.53
C GLU A 166 -4.58 1.85 10.29
N HIS A 167 -3.72 1.18 9.54
CA HIS A 167 -3.82 -0.25 9.23
C HIS A 167 -2.54 -0.95 9.63
N SER A 168 -2.67 -2.22 10.06
CA SER A 168 -1.55 -3.08 10.40
C SER A 168 -1.87 -4.50 9.96
N VAL A 169 -1.07 -5.05 9.04
CA VAL A 169 -1.28 -6.38 8.44
C VAL A 169 0.00 -7.21 8.52
N ASP A 170 -0.14 -8.52 8.39
CA ASP A 170 0.96 -9.46 8.16
C ASP A 170 0.91 -9.97 6.72
N PRO A 171 1.68 -9.36 5.79
CA PRO A 171 1.64 -9.77 4.39
C PRO A 171 2.14 -11.19 4.14
N PHE A 172 3.02 -11.72 5.00
CA PHE A 172 3.51 -13.08 4.87
C PHE A 172 2.43 -14.10 5.27
N ALA A 173 1.66 -13.81 6.33
CA ALA A 173 0.51 -14.63 6.70
C ALA A 173 -0.56 -14.60 5.60
N ASP A 174 -0.86 -13.42 5.04
CA ASP A 174 -1.80 -13.30 3.92
C ASP A 174 -1.33 -14.08 2.69
N TYR A 175 -0.04 -13.99 2.34
CA TYR A 175 0.52 -14.77 1.22
C TYR A 175 0.31 -16.27 1.41
N ARG A 176 0.62 -16.81 2.61
CA ARG A 176 0.41 -18.24 2.92
C ARG A 176 -1.05 -18.63 2.81
N ARG A 177 -1.94 -17.81 3.36
CA ARG A 177 -3.38 -18.04 3.33
C ARG A 177 -3.93 -18.04 1.91
N ILE A 178 -3.52 -17.10 1.07
CA ILE A 178 -4.02 -16.92 -0.29
C ILE A 178 -3.52 -18.01 -1.23
N TRP A 179 -2.21 -18.23 -1.28
CA TRP A 179 -1.60 -19.11 -2.29
C TRP A 179 -1.20 -20.48 -1.77
N GLN A 180 -1.37 -20.77 -0.47
CA GLN A 180 -1.01 -22.03 0.17
C GLN A 180 0.45 -22.45 -0.13
N ARG A 181 1.37 -21.47 -0.08
CA ARG A 181 2.79 -21.62 -0.42
C ARG A 181 3.67 -20.86 0.56
N THR A 182 4.92 -21.28 0.69
CA THR A 182 5.94 -20.53 1.41
C THR A 182 6.15 -19.17 0.72
N PRO A 183 6.02 -18.03 1.43
CA PRO A 183 6.22 -16.72 0.85
C PRO A 183 7.69 -16.46 0.55
N PRO A 184 8.03 -15.97 -0.64
CA PRO A 184 9.36 -15.40 -0.87
C PRO A 184 9.48 -14.03 -0.21
N SER A 185 10.71 -13.48 -0.18
CA SER A 185 10.96 -12.12 0.35
C SER A 185 10.06 -11.08 -0.34
N ILE A 186 9.66 -10.05 0.42
CA ILE A 186 9.06 -8.83 -0.15
C ILE A 186 10.19 -7.98 -0.74
N THR A 187 10.09 -7.69 -2.02
CA THR A 187 11.12 -7.00 -2.81
C THR A 187 10.77 -5.56 -3.16
N ALA A 188 9.49 -5.19 -3.06
CA ALA A 188 9.03 -3.83 -3.23
C ALA A 188 7.72 -3.60 -2.48
N VAL A 189 7.50 -2.33 -2.14
CA VAL A 189 6.23 -1.82 -1.62
C VAL A 189 5.79 -0.64 -2.49
N GLY A 190 4.50 -0.37 -2.49
CA GLY A 190 4.02 0.75 -3.26
C GLY A 190 2.59 1.16 -2.97
N VAL A 191 2.20 2.24 -3.61
CA VAL A 191 0.85 2.79 -3.60
C VAL A 191 0.38 2.90 -5.04
N MET A 192 -0.89 2.63 -5.29
CA MET A 192 -1.52 2.78 -6.59
C MET A 192 -2.79 3.61 -6.44
N GLN A 193 -3.04 4.50 -7.37
CA GLN A 193 -4.37 5.06 -7.63
C GLN A 193 -4.83 4.59 -8.99
N ASP A 194 -6.09 4.22 -9.07
CA ASP A 194 -6.73 3.67 -10.26
C ASP A 194 -8.11 4.28 -10.44
N THR A 195 -8.31 5.01 -11.51
CA THR A 195 -9.57 5.70 -11.83
C THR A 195 -9.86 5.64 -13.33
N ASP A 196 -9.27 4.66 -14.03
CA ASP A 196 -9.29 4.64 -15.49
C ASP A 196 -10.51 3.91 -16.08
N GLN A 197 -11.16 3.03 -15.33
CA GLN A 197 -12.36 2.31 -15.75
C GLN A 197 -13.60 3.20 -15.70
N THR A 198 -13.87 3.80 -14.53
CA THR A 198 -15.04 4.69 -14.35
C THR A 198 -14.79 6.10 -14.88
N ARG A 199 -13.50 6.47 -15.09
CA ARG A 199 -13.03 7.83 -15.37
C ARG A 199 -13.42 8.82 -14.28
N GLY A 200 -13.73 8.31 -13.08
CA GLY A 200 -14.06 9.09 -11.91
C GLY A 200 -12.87 9.87 -11.36
N GLN A 201 -13.17 10.75 -10.41
CA GLN A 201 -12.17 11.52 -9.68
C GLN A 201 -11.84 10.87 -8.36
N ALA A 202 -10.57 10.86 -7.98
CA ALA A 202 -10.11 10.38 -6.70
C ALA A 202 -9.07 11.29 -6.09
N THR A 203 -9.14 11.43 -4.76
CA THR A 203 -8.13 12.13 -3.97
C THR A 203 -7.86 11.34 -2.70
N ALA A 204 -6.62 10.97 -2.50
CA ALA A 204 -6.16 10.27 -1.30
C ALA A 204 -4.86 10.87 -0.78
N GLU A 205 -4.61 10.68 0.51
CA GLU A 205 -3.38 11.08 1.18
C GLU A 205 -2.84 9.91 1.99
N ILE A 206 -1.53 9.74 1.98
CA ILE A 206 -0.83 8.75 2.80
C ILE A 206 0.33 9.44 3.53
N ARG A 207 0.52 9.15 4.82
CA ARG A 207 1.54 9.82 5.63
C ARG A 207 2.52 8.89 6.32
N ARG A 208 2.27 7.60 6.33
CA ARG A 208 3.12 6.63 7.01
C ARG A 208 3.12 5.33 6.22
N LEU A 209 4.27 4.70 6.12
CA LEU A 209 4.43 3.33 5.65
C LEU A 209 5.66 2.75 6.32
N GLU A 210 5.46 1.80 7.21
CA GLU A 210 6.49 1.28 8.09
C GLU A 210 6.48 -0.25 8.14
N TRP A 211 7.66 -0.83 8.30
CA TRP A 211 7.80 -2.23 8.70
C TRP A 211 8.17 -2.29 10.16
N ILE A 212 7.33 -2.97 10.96
CA ILE A 212 7.52 -3.11 12.39
C ILE A 212 7.86 -4.56 12.67
N VAL A 213 9.00 -4.78 13.33
CA VAL A 213 9.37 -6.09 13.88
C VAL A 213 9.07 -6.05 15.38
N PRO A 214 8.38 -7.06 15.95
CA PRO A 214 8.06 -7.13 17.38
C PRO A 214 9.28 -7.12 18.28
#